data_d3db34bad8e298d91010e9f38cb00a64
#
_entry.id   d3db34bad8e298d91010e9f38cb00a64
#
_cell.length_a   1.000
_cell.length_b   1.000
_cell.length_c   1.000
_cell.angle_alpha   90.00
_cell.angle_beta   90.00
_cell.angle_gamma   90.00
#
_symmetry.space_group_name_H-M   'P 1'
#
loop_
_entity.id
_entity.type
_entity.pdbx_description
1 polymer ?
#
loop_
_entity_poly.entity_id
_entity_poly.type
_entity_poly.pdbx_seq_one_letter_code
_entity_poly.pdbx_strand_id
1 'polypeptide(L)'
;MPAPALHRTSHRIEVAAPAGVVYGLIADAERWPLFFAPNVYVELLDLEGPGQRLRMWARAGGRITSWITRRTLDPAARRITFRQEVTSAAVDSMRGVWNVEQRAHGSALLTLERQFTAAHGHLAPDRIGDANIRAHLANLKSLAERWAVLDELVVTVEDTVRVQGPSELVYGFLYRAAAWPGTVPGVTGVRLAEDVPGIQTLHTQDGAGDSAAVRLCFPHGGLIVYKVTQPPELVSGQAGEWSVEPDPAGVTVRARHQVVLNEHDVARVLGADAGLADARRHVRERVGRHSAALLDLARRHAEDAVRALTPSGLPGWS
;
A
#
# COMPACT_ATOMS: atom_id res chain seq x y z
N MET A 1 21.94 -22.21 -27.26
CA MET A 1 22.06 -21.10 -26.29
C MET A 1 22.45 -21.70 -24.95
N PRO A 2 23.37 -21.12 -24.15
CA PRO A 2 23.68 -21.65 -22.84
C PRO A 2 22.43 -21.56 -21.95
N ALA A 3 22.26 -22.58 -21.08
CA ALA A 3 21.17 -22.58 -20.12
C ALA A 3 21.28 -21.34 -19.18
N PRO A 4 20.15 -20.71 -18.79
CA PRO A 4 20.17 -19.58 -17.88
C PRO A 4 20.83 -19.95 -16.56
N ALA A 5 21.73 -19.11 -16.07
CA ALA A 5 22.46 -19.36 -14.84
C ALA A 5 21.51 -19.30 -13.63
N LEU A 6 21.55 -20.34 -12.79
CA LEU A 6 20.82 -20.36 -11.52
C LEU A 6 21.64 -19.65 -10.44
N HIS A 7 21.10 -18.54 -9.94
CA HIS A 7 21.65 -17.79 -8.82
C HIS A 7 21.06 -18.25 -7.50
N ARG A 8 21.89 -18.28 -6.46
CA ARG A 8 21.48 -18.60 -5.09
C ARG A 8 21.98 -17.53 -4.15
N THR A 9 21.11 -17.02 -3.28
CA THR A 9 21.47 -16.04 -2.24
C THR A 9 20.93 -16.49 -0.90
N SER A 10 21.66 -16.18 0.17
CA SER A 10 21.25 -16.40 1.55
C SER A 10 21.59 -15.16 2.36
N HIS A 11 20.58 -14.60 3.04
CA HIS A 11 20.73 -13.43 3.88
C HIS A 11 20.22 -13.77 5.27
N ARG A 12 20.94 -13.29 6.29
CA ARG A 12 20.61 -13.52 7.70
C ARG A 12 20.68 -12.21 8.48
N ILE A 13 19.77 -12.05 9.44
CA ILE A 13 19.78 -10.92 10.34
C ILE A 13 19.26 -11.34 11.73
N GLU A 14 19.94 -10.90 12.76
CA GLU A 14 19.44 -11.03 14.13
C GLU A 14 18.50 -9.91 14.48
N VAL A 15 17.39 -10.27 15.14
CA VAL A 15 16.29 -9.38 15.49
C VAL A 15 16.02 -9.51 16.98
N ALA A 16 16.09 -8.40 17.71
CA ALA A 16 15.79 -8.35 19.14
C ALA A 16 14.27 -8.35 19.41
N ALA A 17 13.59 -9.36 18.88
CA ALA A 17 12.16 -9.58 19.06
C ALA A 17 11.83 -11.07 19.04
N PRO A 18 10.70 -11.48 19.66
CA PRO A 18 10.24 -12.88 19.62
C PRO A 18 10.05 -13.40 18.18
N ALA A 19 10.45 -14.64 17.94
CA ALA A 19 10.36 -15.24 16.60
C ALA A 19 8.93 -15.25 16.04
N GLY A 20 7.89 -15.35 16.87
CA GLY A 20 6.50 -15.24 16.46
C GLY A 20 6.13 -13.88 15.88
N VAL A 21 6.69 -12.81 16.45
CA VAL A 21 6.50 -11.43 15.94
C VAL A 21 7.14 -11.27 14.56
N VAL A 22 8.39 -11.70 14.43
CA VAL A 22 9.11 -11.65 13.14
C VAL A 22 8.39 -12.45 12.07
N TYR A 23 7.95 -13.67 12.41
CA TYR A 23 7.16 -14.51 11.52
C TYR A 23 5.83 -13.83 11.11
N GLY A 24 5.08 -13.27 12.07
CA GLY A 24 3.82 -12.58 11.81
C GLY A 24 3.95 -11.44 10.81
N LEU A 25 5.00 -10.62 10.93
CA LEU A 25 5.27 -9.51 10.00
C LEU A 25 5.55 -10.01 8.56
N ILE A 26 6.16 -11.18 8.41
CA ILE A 26 6.42 -11.76 7.08
C ILE A 26 5.15 -12.47 6.56
N ALA A 27 4.39 -13.12 7.42
CA ALA A 27 3.17 -13.82 7.05
C ALA A 27 2.07 -12.87 6.56
N ASP A 28 1.93 -11.71 7.18
CA ASP A 28 0.96 -10.68 6.85
C ASP A 28 1.44 -9.78 5.70
N ALA A 29 1.46 -10.33 4.47
CA ALA A 29 1.97 -9.61 3.31
C ALA A 29 1.04 -8.49 2.83
N GLU A 30 -0.24 -8.52 3.14
CA GLU A 30 -1.18 -7.45 2.75
C GLU A 30 -0.85 -6.13 3.45
N ARG A 31 -0.20 -6.19 4.63
CA ARG A 31 0.31 -5.00 5.33
C ARG A 31 1.70 -4.53 4.84
N TRP A 32 2.37 -5.27 3.97
CA TRP A 32 3.69 -4.86 3.47
C TRP A 32 3.73 -3.49 2.79
N PRO A 33 2.71 -3.06 2.04
CA PRO A 33 2.69 -1.70 1.50
C PRO A 33 2.81 -0.62 2.56
N LEU A 34 2.31 -0.85 3.75
CA LEU A 34 2.37 0.11 4.85
C LEU A 34 3.79 0.24 5.44
N PHE A 35 4.53 -0.86 5.50
CA PHE A 35 5.79 -0.93 6.21
C PHE A 35 7.03 -0.90 5.31
N PHE A 36 6.94 -1.45 4.10
CA PHE A 36 8.10 -1.62 3.22
C PHE A 36 8.05 -0.66 2.04
N ALA A 37 9.05 0.22 1.96
CA ALA A 37 9.09 1.30 0.96
C ALA A 37 8.88 0.84 -0.49
N PRO A 38 9.45 -0.27 -0.98
CA PRO A 38 9.22 -0.71 -2.35
C PRO A 38 7.81 -1.21 -2.63
N ASN A 39 7.12 -1.82 -1.66
CA ASN A 39 5.82 -2.44 -1.87
C ASN A 39 4.73 -1.38 -2.00
N VAL A 40 3.96 -1.43 -3.09
CA VAL A 40 2.86 -0.50 -3.38
C VAL A 40 1.52 -1.11 -3.01
N TYR A 41 1.31 -2.36 -3.41
CA TYR A 41 0.08 -3.10 -3.11
C TYR A 41 0.32 -4.61 -3.11
N VAL A 42 -0.42 -5.31 -2.29
CA VAL A 42 -0.49 -6.77 -2.25
C VAL A 42 -1.96 -7.18 -2.25
N GLU A 43 -2.34 -7.97 -3.23
CA GLU A 43 -3.69 -8.51 -3.40
C GLU A 43 -3.67 -10.01 -3.10
N LEU A 44 -4.51 -10.45 -2.18
CA LEU A 44 -4.75 -11.87 -1.95
C LEU A 44 -5.70 -12.38 -3.05
N LEU A 45 -5.16 -13.20 -3.96
CA LEU A 45 -5.93 -13.76 -5.07
C LEU A 45 -6.65 -15.05 -4.67
N ASP A 46 -6.02 -15.83 -3.78
CA ASP A 46 -6.54 -17.13 -3.38
C ASP A 46 -5.95 -17.55 -2.02
N LEU A 47 -6.75 -18.23 -1.22
CA LEU A 47 -6.38 -18.78 0.09
C LEU A 47 -6.85 -20.24 0.17
N GLU A 48 -5.93 -21.19 0.16
CA GLU A 48 -6.21 -22.61 0.21
C GLU A 48 -5.42 -23.27 1.35
N GLY A 49 -6.07 -23.46 2.50
CA GLY A 49 -5.41 -23.96 3.69
C GLY A 49 -4.22 -23.07 4.10
N PRO A 50 -3.01 -23.64 4.22
CA PRO A 50 -1.80 -22.83 4.50
C PRO A 50 -1.25 -22.11 3.27
N GLY A 51 -1.84 -22.34 2.09
CA GLY A 51 -1.41 -21.76 0.82
C GLY A 51 -2.04 -20.40 0.56
N GLN A 52 -1.23 -19.45 0.12
CA GLN A 52 -1.67 -18.12 -0.32
C GLN A 52 -1.16 -17.87 -1.74
N ARG A 53 -2.01 -17.32 -2.58
CA ARG A 53 -1.64 -16.83 -3.89
C ARG A 53 -1.82 -15.33 -3.91
N LEU A 54 -0.73 -14.61 -4.08
CA LEU A 54 -0.66 -13.16 -3.96
C LEU A 54 -0.24 -12.54 -5.28
N ARG A 55 -0.88 -11.43 -5.67
CA ARG A 55 -0.33 -10.52 -6.67
C ARG A 55 0.29 -9.34 -5.94
N MET A 56 1.50 -9.02 -6.31
CA MET A 56 2.29 -7.98 -5.65
C MET A 56 2.67 -6.91 -6.67
N TRP A 57 2.62 -5.66 -6.24
CA TRP A 57 3.13 -4.51 -6.99
C TRP A 57 4.21 -3.82 -6.17
N ALA A 58 5.34 -3.57 -6.78
CA ALA A 58 6.43 -2.86 -6.12
C ALA A 58 7.20 -1.96 -7.09
N ARG A 59 7.89 -1.00 -6.51
CA ARG A 59 8.85 -0.15 -7.25
C ARG A 59 10.16 -0.90 -7.42
N ALA A 60 10.58 -1.06 -8.68
CA ALA A 60 11.87 -1.64 -9.03
C ALA A 60 12.47 -0.85 -10.21
N GLY A 61 13.71 -0.39 -10.06
CA GLY A 61 14.38 0.38 -11.11
C GLY A 61 13.63 1.65 -11.56
N GLY A 62 12.95 2.33 -10.64
CA GLY A 62 12.16 3.54 -10.94
C GLY A 62 10.77 3.28 -11.54
N ARG A 63 10.41 2.03 -11.80
CA ARG A 63 9.12 1.63 -12.38
C ARG A 63 8.31 0.79 -11.40
N ILE A 64 6.99 0.74 -11.62
CA ILE A 64 6.13 -0.22 -10.91
C ILE A 64 6.11 -1.51 -11.72
N THR A 65 6.40 -2.61 -11.05
CA THR A 65 6.33 -3.97 -11.60
C THR A 65 5.37 -4.80 -10.78
N SER A 66 4.77 -5.83 -11.41
CA SER A 66 3.91 -6.77 -10.71
C SER A 66 4.34 -8.21 -11.00
N TRP A 67 4.05 -9.09 -10.05
CA TRP A 67 4.26 -10.52 -10.17
C TRP A 67 3.25 -11.28 -9.33
N ILE A 68 3.06 -12.57 -9.61
CA ILE A 68 2.22 -13.46 -8.81
C ILE A 68 3.12 -14.44 -8.07
N THR A 69 2.91 -14.56 -6.77
CA THR A 69 3.63 -15.46 -5.88
C THR A 69 2.65 -16.42 -5.20
N ARG A 70 2.97 -17.71 -5.20
CA ARG A 70 2.36 -18.69 -4.29
C ARG A 70 3.26 -18.87 -3.07
N ARG A 71 2.66 -18.78 -1.89
CA ARG A 71 3.34 -19.00 -0.61
C ARG A 71 2.67 -20.14 0.13
N THR A 72 3.43 -20.85 0.94
CA THR A 72 2.91 -21.81 1.93
C THR A 72 3.43 -21.40 3.30
N LEU A 73 2.53 -21.19 4.23
CA LEU A 73 2.78 -20.74 5.59
C LEU A 73 2.82 -21.96 6.52
N ASP A 74 3.90 -22.08 7.30
CA ASP A 74 4.03 -23.04 8.39
C ASP A 74 4.27 -22.27 9.69
N PRO A 75 3.21 -21.92 10.44
CA PRO A 75 3.34 -21.19 11.71
C PRO A 75 4.08 -21.98 12.79
N ALA A 76 3.95 -23.31 12.80
CA ALA A 76 4.59 -24.16 13.79
C ALA A 76 6.11 -24.17 13.62
N ALA A 77 6.58 -24.32 12.39
CA ALA A 77 7.99 -24.22 12.05
C ALA A 77 8.48 -22.79 11.86
N ARG A 78 7.59 -21.79 11.89
CA ARG A 78 7.86 -20.38 11.58
C ARG A 78 8.61 -20.24 10.24
N ARG A 79 8.08 -20.94 9.23
CA ARG A 79 8.67 -21.05 7.90
C ARG A 79 7.65 -20.65 6.85
N ILE A 80 8.10 -19.92 5.82
CA ILE A 80 7.28 -19.57 4.66
C ILE A 80 8.07 -19.93 3.41
N THR A 81 7.56 -20.86 2.62
CA THR A 81 8.10 -21.14 1.29
C THR A 81 7.36 -20.30 0.27
N PHE A 82 8.04 -19.86 -0.77
CA PHE A 82 7.40 -19.12 -1.86
C PHE A 82 8.01 -19.45 -3.22
N ARG A 83 7.18 -19.32 -4.26
CA ARG A 83 7.61 -19.36 -5.65
C ARG A 83 6.82 -18.34 -6.47
N GLN A 84 7.45 -17.69 -7.41
CA GLN A 84 6.74 -16.85 -8.37
C GLN A 84 6.12 -17.77 -9.44
N GLU A 85 4.82 -17.54 -9.72
CA GLU A 85 4.08 -18.22 -10.80
C GLU A 85 4.09 -17.37 -12.07
N VAL A 86 3.99 -16.05 -11.88
CA VAL A 86 4.21 -15.05 -12.94
C VAL A 86 5.33 -14.15 -12.45
N THR A 87 6.41 -14.10 -13.20
CA THR A 87 7.61 -13.34 -12.83
C THR A 87 7.56 -11.92 -13.35
N SER A 88 8.37 -11.04 -12.76
CA SER A 88 8.64 -9.71 -13.32
C SER A 88 9.57 -9.84 -14.54
N ALA A 89 9.60 -8.81 -15.39
CA ALA A 89 10.38 -8.83 -16.64
C ALA A 89 11.89 -9.09 -16.46
N ALA A 90 12.44 -8.90 -15.26
CA ALA A 90 13.87 -9.08 -14.96
C ALA A 90 14.24 -10.51 -14.52
N VAL A 91 13.25 -11.38 -14.28
CA VAL A 91 13.44 -12.71 -13.67
C VAL A 91 12.60 -13.74 -14.41
N ASP A 92 13.21 -14.84 -14.84
CA ASP A 92 12.51 -15.97 -15.48
C ASP A 92 11.90 -16.93 -14.45
N SER A 93 12.57 -17.12 -13.32
CA SER A 93 12.05 -17.93 -12.22
C SER A 93 12.58 -17.44 -10.87
N MET A 94 11.76 -17.55 -9.84
CA MET A 94 12.18 -17.25 -8.46
C MET A 94 11.42 -18.15 -7.47
N ARG A 95 12.18 -18.71 -6.53
CA ARG A 95 11.65 -19.38 -5.36
C ARG A 95 12.53 -19.11 -4.14
N GLY A 96 11.97 -19.28 -2.96
CA GLY A 96 12.75 -19.08 -1.74
C GLY A 96 12.04 -19.55 -0.48
N VAL A 97 12.73 -19.35 0.63
CA VAL A 97 12.27 -19.73 1.96
C VAL A 97 12.63 -18.63 2.94
N TRP A 98 11.65 -18.22 3.70
CA TRP A 98 11.84 -17.49 4.94
C TRP A 98 11.87 -18.49 6.09
N ASN A 99 12.82 -18.36 6.98
CA ASN A 99 12.93 -19.17 8.18
C ASN A 99 13.22 -18.27 9.38
N VAL A 100 12.47 -18.44 10.46
CA VAL A 100 12.62 -17.65 11.69
C VAL A 100 12.89 -18.57 12.85
N GLU A 101 14.11 -18.54 13.35
CA GLU A 101 14.56 -19.36 14.48
C GLU A 101 14.53 -18.55 15.78
N GLN A 102 13.92 -19.11 16.83
CA GLN A 102 14.02 -18.51 18.18
C GLN A 102 15.45 -18.65 18.68
N ARG A 103 15.97 -17.55 19.21
CA ARG A 103 17.28 -17.48 19.88
C ARG A 103 17.12 -17.18 21.37
N ALA A 104 18.23 -17.19 22.10
CA ALA A 104 18.24 -16.85 23.52
C ALA A 104 17.78 -15.40 23.75
N HIS A 105 17.37 -15.11 24.97
CA HIS A 105 16.99 -13.78 25.45
C HIS A 105 15.86 -13.11 24.64
N GLY A 106 14.93 -13.91 24.07
CA GLY A 106 13.78 -13.38 23.34
C GLY A 106 14.09 -12.83 21.95
N SER A 107 15.30 -13.05 21.43
CA SER A 107 15.68 -12.67 20.06
C SER A 107 15.37 -13.75 19.04
N ALA A 108 15.44 -13.42 17.77
CA ALA A 108 15.24 -14.32 16.64
C ALA A 108 16.34 -14.16 15.59
N LEU A 109 16.64 -15.26 14.88
CA LEU A 109 17.41 -15.24 13.64
C LEU A 109 16.46 -15.39 12.46
N LEU A 110 16.40 -14.36 11.62
CA LEU A 110 15.68 -14.40 10.35
C LEU A 110 16.64 -14.77 9.23
N THR A 111 16.27 -15.77 8.44
CA THR A 111 17.00 -16.19 7.25
C THR A 111 16.09 -16.11 6.03
N LEU A 112 16.58 -15.52 4.94
CA LEU A 112 15.96 -15.56 3.62
C LEU A 112 16.90 -16.27 2.64
N GLU A 113 16.46 -17.39 2.13
CA GLU A 113 17.14 -18.12 1.04
C GLU A 113 16.35 -17.96 -0.24
N ARG A 114 17.05 -17.65 -1.35
CA ARG A 114 16.41 -17.51 -2.66
C ARG A 114 17.22 -18.23 -3.74
N GLN A 115 16.48 -18.72 -4.73
CA GLN A 115 17.02 -19.24 -5.99
C GLN A 115 16.24 -18.57 -7.12
N PHE A 116 16.95 -18.04 -8.11
CA PHE A 116 16.34 -17.38 -9.25
C PHE A 116 17.19 -17.50 -10.51
N THR A 117 16.56 -17.39 -11.66
CA THR A 117 17.18 -17.24 -12.97
C THR A 117 16.87 -15.85 -13.51
N ALA A 118 17.90 -15.15 -13.99
CA ALA A 118 17.72 -13.84 -14.59
C ALA A 118 17.24 -13.96 -16.03
N ALA A 119 16.33 -13.07 -16.43
CA ALA A 119 15.90 -12.98 -17.83
C ALA A 119 17.05 -12.49 -18.72
N HIS A 120 17.08 -12.99 -19.97
CA HIS A 120 18.14 -12.64 -20.93
C HIS A 120 18.22 -11.12 -21.18
N GLY A 121 19.41 -10.57 -21.12
CA GLY A 121 19.68 -9.15 -21.38
C GLY A 121 19.63 -8.21 -20.16
N HIS A 122 19.32 -8.71 -18.98
CA HIS A 122 19.42 -7.95 -17.75
C HIS A 122 20.79 -8.09 -17.09
N LEU A 123 21.50 -6.96 -16.95
CA LEU A 123 22.81 -6.88 -16.31
C LEU A 123 22.72 -7.18 -14.81
N ALA A 124 23.58 -8.12 -14.38
CA ALA A 124 23.93 -8.40 -12.98
C ALA A 124 22.80 -8.23 -11.94
N PRO A 125 21.88 -9.21 -11.82
CA PRO A 125 20.86 -9.20 -10.79
C PRO A 125 21.41 -9.10 -9.36
N ASP A 126 22.67 -9.49 -9.18
CA ASP A 126 23.29 -9.72 -7.87
C ASP A 126 23.45 -8.43 -7.04
N ARG A 127 23.79 -7.30 -7.65
CA ARG A 127 24.06 -6.07 -6.87
C ARG A 127 22.80 -5.29 -6.49
N ILE A 128 21.85 -5.14 -7.40
CA ILE A 128 20.60 -4.39 -7.14
C ILE A 128 19.67 -5.21 -6.25
N GLY A 129 19.57 -6.52 -6.49
CA GLY A 129 18.76 -7.43 -5.69
C GLY A 129 19.23 -7.52 -4.23
N ASP A 130 20.52 -7.64 -3.98
CA ASP A 130 21.08 -7.78 -2.64
C ASP A 130 20.96 -6.53 -1.77
N ALA A 131 21.14 -5.34 -2.32
CA ALA A 131 20.95 -4.09 -1.60
C ALA A 131 19.48 -3.91 -1.17
N ASN A 132 18.54 -4.18 -2.07
CA ASN A 132 17.11 -4.10 -1.77
C ASN A 132 16.70 -5.10 -0.69
N ILE A 133 17.26 -6.31 -0.69
CA ILE A 133 16.96 -7.31 0.34
C ILE A 133 17.53 -6.90 1.69
N ARG A 134 18.76 -6.44 1.74
CA ARG A 134 19.34 -5.97 3.01
C ARG A 134 18.53 -4.82 3.59
N ALA A 135 18.09 -3.87 2.76
CA ALA A 135 17.20 -2.80 3.19
C ALA A 135 15.84 -3.34 3.69
N HIS A 136 15.27 -4.34 2.98
CA HIS A 136 14.03 -4.98 3.41
C HIS A 136 14.17 -5.69 4.75
N LEU A 137 15.24 -6.46 4.95
CA LEU A 137 15.53 -7.13 6.20
C LEU A 137 15.80 -6.15 7.34
N ALA A 138 16.51 -5.04 7.08
CA ALA A 138 16.75 -3.99 8.05
C ALA A 138 15.45 -3.30 8.48
N ASN A 139 14.55 -3.01 7.55
CA ASN A 139 13.24 -2.44 7.86
C ASN A 139 12.39 -3.42 8.67
N LEU A 140 12.39 -4.70 8.31
CA LEU A 140 11.67 -5.75 9.03
C LEU A 140 12.21 -5.89 10.46
N LYS A 141 13.53 -5.85 10.63
CA LYS A 141 14.18 -5.82 11.95
C LYS A 141 13.72 -4.62 12.78
N SER A 142 13.81 -3.43 12.23
CA SER A 142 13.39 -2.19 12.91
C SER A 142 11.93 -2.23 13.35
N LEU A 143 11.04 -2.76 12.52
CA LEU A 143 9.61 -2.93 12.85
C LEU A 143 9.40 -3.98 13.94
N ALA A 144 10.05 -5.15 13.79
CA ALA A 144 9.92 -6.22 14.76
C ALA A 144 10.44 -5.82 16.13
N GLU A 145 11.53 -5.07 16.20
CA GLU A 145 12.11 -4.59 17.48
C GLU A 145 11.24 -3.55 18.17
N ARG A 146 10.29 -2.94 17.45
CA ARG A 146 9.28 -2.02 17.99
C ARG A 146 7.90 -2.66 18.20
N TRP A 147 7.82 -4.00 18.17
CA TRP A 147 6.55 -4.73 18.20
C TRP A 147 5.64 -4.35 19.36
N ALA A 148 6.20 -4.03 20.54
CA ALA A 148 5.41 -3.69 21.72
C ALA A 148 4.55 -2.42 21.55
N VAL A 149 4.98 -1.50 20.68
CA VAL A 149 4.28 -0.23 20.39
C VAL A 149 3.75 -0.16 18.94
N LEU A 150 3.96 -1.19 18.13
CA LEU A 150 3.64 -1.15 16.71
C LEU A 150 2.16 -0.87 16.44
N ASP A 151 1.25 -1.46 17.22
CA ASP A 151 -0.18 -1.22 17.07
C ASP A 151 -0.57 0.20 17.50
N GLU A 152 0.17 0.80 18.43
CA GLU A 152 -0.02 2.20 18.81
C GLU A 152 0.47 3.16 17.73
N LEU A 153 1.48 2.77 16.95
CA LEU A 153 2.01 3.57 15.84
C LEU A 153 1.10 3.53 14.62
N VAL A 154 0.25 2.54 14.46
CA VAL A 154 -0.66 2.44 13.33
C VAL A 154 -1.98 3.15 13.63
N VAL A 155 -2.35 4.06 12.74
CA VAL A 155 -3.65 4.75 12.76
C VAL A 155 -4.43 4.32 11.52
N THR A 156 -5.62 3.76 11.72
CA THR A 156 -6.55 3.45 10.64
C THR A 156 -7.72 4.43 10.68
N VAL A 157 -8.06 4.97 9.51
CA VAL A 157 -9.23 5.82 9.29
C VAL A 157 -10.07 5.18 8.20
N GLU A 158 -11.34 5.00 8.46
CA GLU A 158 -12.31 4.43 7.51
C GLU A 158 -13.53 5.35 7.44
N ASP A 159 -13.91 5.69 6.21
CA ASP A 159 -15.06 6.51 5.90
C ASP A 159 -15.91 5.80 4.85
N THR A 160 -17.22 6.00 4.93
CA THR A 160 -18.17 5.44 3.97
C THR A 160 -19.22 6.48 3.63
N VAL A 161 -19.55 6.59 2.34
CA VAL A 161 -20.63 7.43 1.87
C VAL A 161 -21.52 6.66 0.89
N ARG A 162 -22.83 6.97 0.94
CA ARG A 162 -23.81 6.47 -0.01
C ARG A 162 -24.04 7.49 -1.10
N VAL A 163 -24.05 7.08 -2.37
CA VAL A 163 -24.19 7.94 -3.53
C VAL A 163 -25.37 7.48 -4.39
N GLN A 164 -26.23 8.43 -4.77
CA GLN A 164 -27.35 8.23 -5.70
C GLN A 164 -26.93 8.69 -7.10
N GLY A 165 -26.10 7.87 -7.76
CA GLY A 165 -25.56 8.22 -9.09
C GLY A 165 -24.70 7.08 -9.65
N PRO A 166 -24.25 7.20 -10.91
CA PRO A 166 -23.42 6.19 -11.56
C PRO A 166 -22.06 6.03 -10.89
N SER A 167 -21.66 4.77 -10.69
CA SER A 167 -20.35 4.41 -10.13
C SER A 167 -19.18 4.98 -10.94
N GLU A 168 -19.34 5.07 -12.25
CA GLU A 168 -18.35 5.59 -13.18
C GLU A 168 -18.03 7.07 -12.95
N LEU A 169 -19.02 7.86 -12.54
CA LEU A 169 -18.82 9.28 -12.21
C LEU A 169 -18.06 9.43 -10.90
N VAL A 170 -18.41 8.62 -9.91
CA VAL A 170 -17.69 8.58 -8.62
C VAL A 170 -16.24 8.16 -8.83
N TYR A 171 -16.03 7.01 -9.49
CA TYR A 171 -14.70 6.50 -9.79
C TYR A 171 -13.91 7.51 -10.63
N GLY A 172 -14.53 8.09 -11.67
CA GLY A 172 -13.92 9.08 -12.53
C GLY A 172 -13.46 10.34 -11.79
N PHE A 173 -14.21 10.80 -10.78
CA PHE A 173 -13.80 11.92 -9.92
C PHE A 173 -12.55 11.56 -9.10
N LEU A 174 -12.52 10.40 -8.47
CA LEU A 174 -11.37 9.92 -7.70
C LEU A 174 -10.15 9.67 -8.59
N TYR A 175 -10.36 9.13 -9.80
CA TYR A 175 -9.30 8.85 -10.77
C TYR A 175 -8.62 10.11 -11.28
N ARG A 176 -9.40 11.16 -11.63
CA ARG A 176 -8.90 12.41 -12.21
C ARG A 176 -8.37 13.39 -11.16
N ALA A 177 -7.41 12.96 -10.34
CA ALA A 177 -6.86 13.79 -9.26
C ALA A 177 -6.24 15.12 -9.74
N ALA A 178 -5.87 15.24 -11.02
CA ALA A 178 -5.39 16.50 -11.60
C ALA A 178 -6.44 17.64 -11.53
N ALA A 179 -7.72 17.30 -11.38
CA ALA A 179 -8.82 18.27 -11.24
C ALA A 179 -9.12 18.65 -9.77
N TRP A 180 -8.39 18.13 -8.80
CA TRP A 180 -8.61 18.41 -7.37
C TRP A 180 -8.24 19.83 -6.90
N PRO A 181 -7.18 20.50 -7.46
CA PRO A 181 -6.87 21.87 -7.04
C PRO A 181 -8.07 22.81 -7.20
N GLY A 182 -8.34 23.59 -6.15
CA GLY A 182 -9.51 24.47 -6.08
C GLY A 182 -10.85 23.78 -5.83
N THR A 183 -10.91 22.44 -5.93
CA THR A 183 -12.12 21.65 -5.66
C THR A 183 -12.02 20.93 -4.31
N VAL A 184 -10.90 20.24 -4.07
CA VAL A 184 -10.66 19.53 -2.81
C VAL A 184 -10.05 20.48 -1.79
N PRO A 185 -10.66 20.67 -0.61
CA PRO A 185 -10.16 21.59 0.40
C PRO A 185 -8.71 21.30 0.79
N GLY A 186 -7.90 22.35 0.81
CA GLY A 186 -6.49 22.27 1.19
C GLY A 186 -5.55 21.85 0.08
N VAL A 187 -6.02 21.28 -1.03
CA VAL A 187 -5.18 20.92 -2.18
C VAL A 187 -4.96 22.14 -3.06
N THR A 188 -3.73 22.64 -3.10
CA THR A 188 -3.34 23.83 -3.88
C THR A 188 -2.71 23.50 -5.23
N GLY A 189 -2.10 22.32 -5.34
CA GLY A 189 -1.47 21.87 -6.58
C GLY A 189 -1.45 20.35 -6.71
N VAL A 190 -1.61 19.88 -7.94
CA VAL A 190 -1.49 18.45 -8.29
C VAL A 190 -0.72 18.30 -9.60
N ARG A 191 0.31 17.47 -9.59
CA ARG A 191 0.94 16.94 -10.80
C ARG A 191 0.71 15.45 -10.86
N LEU A 192 0.08 15.00 -11.93
CA LEU A 192 -0.24 13.61 -12.16
C LEU A 192 0.45 13.15 -13.45
N ALA A 193 1.16 12.02 -13.37
CA ALA A 193 1.72 11.31 -14.52
C ALA A 193 1.18 9.89 -14.57
N GLU A 194 0.84 9.42 -15.75
CA GLU A 194 0.33 8.08 -16.01
C GLU A 194 0.96 7.52 -17.29
N ASP A 195 2.18 6.98 -17.15
CA ASP A 195 2.92 6.41 -18.28
C ASP A 195 2.41 5.02 -18.69
N VAL A 196 1.78 4.33 -17.75
CA VAL A 196 1.13 3.02 -17.94
C VAL A 196 -0.31 3.14 -17.47
N PRO A 197 -1.31 2.77 -18.31
CA PRO A 197 -2.70 2.85 -17.92
C PRO A 197 -2.98 2.21 -16.54
N GLY A 198 -3.63 2.97 -15.68
CA GLY A 198 -3.94 2.55 -14.31
C GLY A 198 -2.79 2.66 -13.31
N ILE A 199 -1.59 3.09 -13.72
CA ILE A 199 -0.48 3.35 -12.79
C ILE A 199 -0.17 4.85 -12.79
N GLN A 200 -0.55 5.53 -11.73
CA GLN A 200 -0.40 6.97 -11.59
C GLN A 200 0.67 7.32 -10.56
N THR A 201 1.53 8.26 -10.90
CA THR A 201 2.38 8.97 -9.94
C THR A 201 1.76 10.34 -9.68
N LEU A 202 1.48 10.62 -8.41
CA LEU A 202 0.80 11.82 -7.97
C LEU A 202 1.73 12.61 -7.06
N HIS A 203 1.90 13.91 -7.36
CA HIS A 203 2.52 14.87 -6.46
C HIS A 203 1.44 15.88 -6.07
N THR A 204 1.20 16.03 -4.78
CA THR A 204 0.22 16.95 -4.23
C THR A 204 0.91 18.00 -3.37
N GLN A 205 0.40 19.23 -3.45
CA GLN A 205 0.75 20.33 -2.58
C GLN A 205 -0.48 20.68 -1.73
N ASP A 206 -0.33 20.67 -0.43
CA ASP A 206 -1.37 21.05 0.50
C ASP A 206 -0.80 21.89 1.67
N GLY A 207 -1.65 22.27 2.62
CA GLY A 207 -1.23 23.04 3.79
C GLY A 207 -0.26 22.30 4.74
N ALA A 208 -0.04 21.01 4.55
CA ALA A 208 0.93 20.20 5.31
C ALA A 208 2.27 20.04 4.56
N GLY A 209 2.37 20.55 3.33
CA GLY A 209 3.56 20.48 2.48
C GLY A 209 3.37 19.63 1.23
N ASP A 210 4.49 19.31 0.60
CA ASP A 210 4.52 18.50 -0.61
C ASP A 210 4.49 17.00 -0.25
N SER A 211 3.69 16.23 -0.95
CA SER A 211 3.69 14.77 -0.83
C SER A 211 3.71 14.10 -2.21
N ALA A 212 4.23 12.88 -2.26
CA ALA A 212 4.21 12.06 -3.46
C ALA A 212 3.61 10.70 -3.18
N ALA A 213 2.81 10.20 -4.11
CA ALA A 213 2.17 8.89 -4.01
C ALA A 213 2.20 8.16 -5.35
N VAL A 214 2.16 6.83 -5.28
CA VAL A 214 1.82 5.95 -6.40
C VAL A 214 0.40 5.47 -6.17
N ARG A 215 -0.40 5.47 -7.24
CA ARG A 215 -1.76 4.95 -7.25
C ARG A 215 -1.85 3.82 -8.29
N LEU A 216 -2.56 2.76 -7.93
CA LEU A 216 -2.97 1.70 -8.85
C LEU A 216 -4.48 1.77 -8.99
N CYS A 217 -4.93 1.94 -10.20
CA CYS A 217 -6.33 2.18 -10.52
C CYS A 217 -6.91 0.97 -11.25
N PHE A 218 -7.94 0.34 -10.70
CA PHE A 218 -8.60 -0.85 -11.22
C PHE A 218 -10.07 -0.51 -11.57
N PRO A 219 -10.34 0.07 -12.75
CA PRO A 219 -11.67 0.59 -13.08
C PRO A 219 -12.75 -0.49 -13.08
N HIS A 220 -12.45 -1.70 -13.55
CA HIS A 220 -13.43 -2.80 -13.57
C HIS A 220 -13.76 -3.33 -12.16
N GLY A 221 -12.85 -3.16 -11.19
CA GLY A 221 -13.07 -3.52 -9.80
C GLY A 221 -13.57 -2.36 -8.95
N GLY A 222 -13.74 -1.16 -9.52
CA GLY A 222 -14.12 0.03 -8.77
C GLY A 222 -13.10 0.41 -7.68
N LEU A 223 -11.83 -0.01 -7.81
CA LEU A 223 -10.82 0.10 -6.76
C LEU A 223 -9.68 1.02 -7.20
N ILE A 224 -9.29 1.93 -6.32
CA ILE A 224 -8.05 2.71 -6.41
C ILE A 224 -7.28 2.49 -5.13
N VAL A 225 -6.09 1.92 -5.21
CA VAL A 225 -5.16 1.81 -4.07
C VAL A 225 -4.05 2.82 -4.22
N TYR A 226 -3.51 3.29 -3.12
CA TYR A 226 -2.39 4.21 -3.15
C TYR A 226 -1.37 3.93 -2.05
N LYS A 227 -0.15 4.33 -2.32
CA LYS A 227 0.92 4.41 -1.34
C LYS A 227 1.62 5.75 -1.44
N VAL A 228 1.75 6.43 -0.31
CA VAL A 228 2.56 7.64 -0.20
C VAL A 228 4.04 7.24 -0.21
N THR A 229 4.80 7.81 -1.12
CA THR A 229 6.23 7.54 -1.32
C THR A 229 7.13 8.59 -0.71
N GLN A 230 6.57 9.78 -0.47
CA GLN A 230 7.18 10.88 0.29
C GLN A 230 6.14 11.33 1.32
N PRO A 231 6.10 10.69 2.48
CA PRO A 231 5.15 11.05 3.53
C PRO A 231 5.53 12.39 4.17
N PRO A 232 4.53 13.14 4.66
CA PRO A 232 4.79 14.36 5.43
C PRO A 232 5.45 14.01 6.76
N GLU A 233 5.94 15.04 7.43
CA GLU A 233 6.43 14.91 8.81
C GLU A 233 5.40 14.22 9.70
N LEU A 234 5.86 13.57 10.77
CA LEU A 234 5.06 12.78 11.70
C LEU A 234 4.59 11.43 11.13
N VAL A 235 4.82 11.14 9.84
CA VAL A 235 4.39 9.91 9.16
C VAL A 235 5.59 9.17 8.57
N SER A 236 5.77 7.90 8.95
CA SER A 236 6.82 7.03 8.40
C SER A 236 6.32 6.15 7.25
N GLY A 237 5.00 5.95 7.15
CA GLY A 237 4.37 5.19 6.08
C GLY A 237 2.88 5.50 5.97
N GLN A 238 2.37 5.53 4.75
CA GLN A 238 0.94 5.70 4.51
C GLN A 238 0.53 4.97 3.25
N ALA A 239 -0.53 4.19 3.36
CA ALA A 239 -1.20 3.50 2.26
C ALA A 239 -2.71 3.53 2.48
N GLY A 240 -3.47 3.31 1.42
CA GLY A 240 -4.92 3.25 1.54
C GLY A 240 -5.58 2.90 0.22
N GLU A 241 -6.91 2.94 0.25
CA GLU A 241 -7.73 2.56 -0.89
C GLU A 241 -9.06 3.28 -0.89
N TRP A 242 -9.65 3.40 -2.06
CA TRP A 242 -11.05 3.75 -2.29
C TRP A 242 -11.70 2.62 -3.06
N SER A 243 -12.81 2.08 -2.54
CA SER A 243 -13.68 1.14 -3.26
C SER A 243 -15.00 1.82 -3.62
N VAL A 244 -15.47 1.56 -4.84
CA VAL A 244 -16.73 2.06 -5.40
C VAL A 244 -17.57 0.85 -5.75
N GLU A 245 -18.56 0.54 -4.92
CA GLU A 245 -19.33 -0.69 -4.97
C GLU A 245 -20.79 -0.38 -5.34
N PRO A 246 -21.21 -0.61 -6.61
CA PRO A 246 -22.59 -0.44 -7.01
C PRO A 246 -23.45 -1.58 -6.45
N ASP A 247 -24.69 -1.23 -6.08
CA ASP A 247 -25.75 -2.18 -5.74
C ASP A 247 -27.11 -1.65 -6.25
N PRO A 248 -28.20 -2.43 -6.15
CA PRO A 248 -29.52 -2.01 -6.66
C PRO A 248 -30.07 -0.71 -6.07
N ALA A 249 -29.59 -0.28 -4.91
CA ALA A 249 -30.04 0.92 -4.22
C ALA A 249 -29.11 2.12 -4.37
N GLY A 250 -28.05 2.03 -5.19
CA GLY A 250 -27.08 3.11 -5.44
C GLY A 250 -25.63 2.63 -5.41
N VAL A 251 -24.73 3.48 -4.96
CA VAL A 251 -23.29 3.18 -4.88
C VAL A 251 -22.80 3.40 -3.46
N THR A 252 -22.11 2.44 -2.90
CA THR A 252 -21.34 2.59 -1.66
C THR A 252 -19.90 2.91 -1.99
N VAL A 253 -19.39 4.02 -1.47
CA VAL A 253 -17.98 4.38 -1.59
C VAL A 253 -17.33 4.25 -0.22
N ARG A 254 -16.28 3.45 -0.14
CA ARG A 254 -15.47 3.32 1.08
C ARG A 254 -14.09 3.86 0.85
N ALA A 255 -13.56 4.54 1.84
CA ALA A 255 -12.16 4.94 1.92
C ALA A 255 -11.54 4.30 3.15
N ARG A 256 -10.37 3.67 2.98
CA ARG A 256 -9.58 3.15 4.08
C ARG A 256 -8.17 3.71 3.97
N HIS A 257 -7.71 4.34 5.03
CA HIS A 257 -6.39 4.94 5.12
C HIS A 257 -5.66 4.35 6.31
N GLN A 258 -4.43 3.92 6.09
CA GLN A 258 -3.55 3.42 7.15
C GLN A 258 -2.28 4.26 7.18
N VAL A 259 -1.91 4.71 8.36
CA VAL A 259 -0.76 5.59 8.60
C VAL A 259 0.09 4.99 9.70
N VAL A 260 1.40 4.94 9.49
CA VAL A 260 2.39 4.63 10.52
C VAL A 260 3.00 5.92 11.00
N LEU A 261 2.91 6.19 12.28
CA LEU A 261 3.49 7.38 12.90
C LEU A 261 5.02 7.27 13.00
N ASN A 262 5.68 8.41 12.88
CA ASN A 262 7.07 8.56 13.25
C ASN A 262 7.15 9.16 14.67
N GLU A 263 7.33 8.32 15.66
CA GLU A 263 7.36 8.75 17.06
C GLU A 263 8.47 9.77 17.37
N HIS A 264 9.60 9.70 16.64
CA HIS A 264 10.73 10.62 16.83
C HIS A 264 10.40 12.06 16.40
N ASP A 265 9.39 12.25 15.57
CA ASP A 265 8.96 13.57 15.11
C ASP A 265 7.87 14.20 15.98
N VAL A 266 7.28 13.44 16.92
CA VAL A 266 6.10 13.89 17.69
C VAL A 266 6.38 15.20 18.45
N ALA A 267 7.42 15.21 19.26
CA ALA A 267 7.76 16.40 20.05
C ALA A 267 8.16 17.59 19.17
N ARG A 268 8.84 17.33 18.05
CA ARG A 268 9.27 18.37 17.12
C ARG A 268 8.08 19.00 16.36
N VAL A 269 7.09 18.21 15.99
CA VAL A 269 5.96 18.67 15.15
C VAL A 269 4.81 19.20 16.00
N LEU A 270 4.52 18.57 17.16
CA LEU A 270 3.34 18.87 17.97
C LEU A 270 3.67 19.63 19.29
N GLY A 271 4.95 19.83 19.58
CA GLY A 271 5.41 20.46 20.82
C GLY A 271 6.04 19.48 21.80
N ALA A 272 6.92 19.98 22.67
CA ALA A 272 7.77 19.16 23.55
C ALA A 272 6.96 18.26 24.52
N ASP A 273 5.78 18.66 24.90
CA ASP A 273 4.91 17.91 25.83
C ASP A 273 3.96 16.94 25.13
N ALA A 274 3.95 16.91 23.78
CA ALA A 274 3.07 16.05 23.01
C ALA A 274 3.56 14.59 23.03
N GLY A 275 2.62 13.67 23.25
CA GLY A 275 2.85 12.25 23.23
C GLY A 275 2.28 11.55 22.00
N LEU A 276 2.45 10.23 21.95
CA LEU A 276 1.95 9.40 20.87
C LEU A 276 0.42 9.48 20.73
N ALA A 277 -0.32 9.61 21.82
CA ALA A 277 -1.77 9.77 21.82
C ALA A 277 -2.21 11.06 21.08
N ASP A 278 -1.45 12.15 21.26
CA ASP A 278 -1.70 13.42 20.57
C ASP A 278 -1.41 13.31 19.08
N ALA A 279 -0.32 12.64 18.73
CA ALA A 279 0.01 12.35 17.33
C ALA A 279 -1.06 11.50 16.64
N ARG A 280 -1.56 10.45 17.31
CA ARG A 280 -2.67 9.61 16.82
C ARG A 280 -3.94 10.42 16.57
N ARG A 281 -4.31 11.28 17.53
CA ARG A 281 -5.49 12.17 17.40
C ARG A 281 -5.30 13.14 16.23
N HIS A 282 -4.16 13.84 16.18
CA HIS A 282 -3.84 14.81 15.13
C HIS A 282 -3.92 14.17 13.72
N VAL A 283 -3.28 13.02 13.53
CA VAL A 283 -3.27 12.33 12.23
C VAL A 283 -4.66 11.81 11.87
N ARG A 284 -5.39 11.23 12.84
CA ARG A 284 -6.77 10.75 12.60
C ARG A 284 -7.69 11.89 12.17
N GLU A 285 -7.65 13.02 12.83
CA GLU A 285 -8.46 14.18 12.50
C GLU A 285 -8.10 14.78 11.13
N ARG A 286 -6.80 14.87 10.81
CA ARG A 286 -6.33 15.40 9.53
C ARG A 286 -6.75 14.50 8.37
N VAL A 287 -6.44 13.21 8.48
CA VAL A 287 -6.75 12.21 7.45
C VAL A 287 -8.27 12.06 7.30
N GLY A 288 -9.02 11.99 8.41
CA GLY A 288 -10.48 11.87 8.39
C GLY A 288 -11.16 13.08 7.76
N ARG A 289 -10.74 14.30 8.09
CA ARG A 289 -11.30 15.52 7.43
C ARG A 289 -11.06 15.52 5.93
N HIS A 290 -9.84 15.15 5.49
CA HIS A 290 -9.54 15.10 4.06
C HIS A 290 -10.33 14.00 3.36
N SER A 291 -10.42 12.82 3.95
CA SER A 291 -11.16 11.68 3.44
C SER A 291 -12.66 11.99 3.31
N ALA A 292 -13.28 12.48 4.37
CA ALA A 292 -14.70 12.84 4.37
C ALA A 292 -15.03 13.94 3.33
N ALA A 293 -14.18 14.96 3.22
CA ALA A 293 -14.35 16.02 2.22
C ALA A 293 -14.24 15.47 0.78
N LEU A 294 -13.27 14.59 0.52
CA LEU A 294 -13.08 13.98 -0.80
C LEU A 294 -14.27 13.09 -1.19
N LEU A 295 -14.77 12.26 -0.26
CA LEU A 295 -15.92 11.40 -0.49
C LEU A 295 -17.20 12.23 -0.73
N ASP A 296 -17.41 13.30 0.02
CA ASP A 296 -18.57 14.18 -0.16
C ASP A 296 -18.53 14.92 -1.52
N LEU A 297 -17.36 15.32 -1.98
CA LEU A 297 -17.18 15.89 -3.32
C LEU A 297 -17.43 14.88 -4.42
N ALA A 298 -16.94 13.65 -4.28
CA ALA A 298 -17.20 12.57 -5.23
C ALA A 298 -18.71 12.26 -5.31
N ARG A 299 -19.41 12.24 -4.16
CA ARG A 299 -20.86 12.08 -4.07
C ARG A 299 -21.58 13.18 -4.81
N ARG A 300 -21.30 14.46 -4.48
CA ARG A 300 -21.92 15.61 -5.13
C ARG A 300 -21.69 15.61 -6.63
N HIS A 301 -20.46 15.35 -7.07
CA HIS A 301 -20.12 15.28 -8.49
C HIS A 301 -21.00 14.30 -9.26
N ALA A 302 -21.26 13.12 -8.71
CA ALA A 302 -22.09 12.11 -9.35
C ALA A 302 -23.59 12.45 -9.29
N GLU A 303 -24.08 12.94 -8.12
CA GLU A 303 -25.50 13.26 -7.93
C GLU A 303 -25.93 14.51 -8.72
N ASP A 304 -25.08 15.54 -8.79
CA ASP A 304 -25.36 16.76 -9.55
C ASP A 304 -25.41 16.49 -11.06
N ALA A 305 -24.55 15.60 -11.56
CA ALA A 305 -24.58 15.16 -12.95
C ALA A 305 -25.90 14.46 -13.31
N VAL A 306 -26.44 13.64 -12.40
CA VAL A 306 -27.75 12.98 -12.59
C VAL A 306 -28.87 14.04 -12.59
N ARG A 307 -28.85 14.98 -11.64
CA ARG A 307 -29.86 16.07 -11.57
C ARG A 307 -29.86 16.93 -12.83
N ALA A 308 -28.70 17.23 -13.38
CA ALA A 308 -28.59 18.02 -14.62
C ALA A 308 -29.17 17.30 -15.85
N LEU A 309 -29.21 15.96 -15.83
CA LEU A 309 -29.80 15.16 -16.91
C LEU A 309 -31.31 14.89 -16.73
N THR A 310 -31.85 15.13 -15.52
CA THR A 310 -33.28 14.97 -15.24
C THR A 310 -33.98 16.29 -15.54
N PRO A 311 -34.81 16.42 -16.62
CA PRO A 311 -35.50 17.66 -16.92
C PRO A 311 -36.41 18.03 -15.74
N SER A 312 -36.28 19.23 -15.22
CA SER A 312 -37.22 19.80 -14.27
C SER A 312 -38.58 19.90 -14.93
N GLY A 313 -39.49 19.00 -14.61
CA GLY A 313 -40.93 19.08 -14.85
C GLY A 313 -41.36 19.36 -16.30
N LEU A 314 -41.87 18.37 -17.01
CA LEU A 314 -42.84 18.64 -18.01
C LEU A 314 -44.05 19.33 -17.34
N PRO A 315 -44.49 20.51 -17.81
CA PRO A 315 -45.75 21.09 -17.31
C PRO A 315 -46.86 20.09 -17.67
N GLY A 316 -47.68 19.79 -16.67
CA GLY A 316 -48.78 18.82 -16.83
C GLY A 316 -49.63 19.16 -18.04
N TRP A 317 -49.87 18.16 -18.88
CA TRP A 317 -50.94 18.21 -19.87
C TRP A 317 -52.25 18.07 -19.07
N SER A 318 -52.92 19.20 -18.89
CA SER A 318 -54.33 19.29 -18.47
C SER A 318 -55.23 19.08 -19.69
#